data_f804d7e3a6cb851000096a96b50154f1
#
_entry.id   f804d7e3a6cb851000096a96b50154f1
#
_cell.length_a   1.000
_cell.length_b   1.000
_cell.length_c   1.000
_cell.angle_alpha   90.00
_cell.angle_beta   90.00
_cell.angle_gamma   90.00
#
_symmetry.space_group_name_H-M   'P 1'
#
loop_
_entity.id
_entity.type
_entity.pdbx_description
1 polymer ?
#
loop_
_entity_poly.entity_id
_entity_poly.type
_entity_poly.pdbx_seq_one_letter_code
_entity_poly.pdbx_strand_id
1 'polypeptide(L)'
;MKKALSVLLLSGLLVTSATISAQETDPHAVPLATASEFIATGKSYNVDFGDQKFRLDFKSPAEMTFTSPDGKNKADVAITTTKVGDGVYMIYWSRRAGQHVVHVDDFKNGVSYTNIVLPDGSISRRQGTLIEIK
;
A
#
# COMPACT_ATOMS: atom_id res chain seq x y z
N MET A 1 -5.00 -4.65 -76.27
CA MET A 1 -4.02 -5.09 -75.28
C MET A 1 -4.30 -4.40 -73.99
N LYS A 2 -4.86 -5.13 -73.02
CA LYS A 2 -5.12 -4.58 -71.69
C LYS A 2 -4.05 -5.09 -70.73
N LYS A 3 -3.21 -4.20 -70.26
CA LYS A 3 -2.23 -4.50 -69.16
C LYS A 3 -2.94 -4.45 -67.87
N ALA A 4 -3.09 -5.58 -67.19
CA ALA A 4 -3.55 -5.64 -65.83
C ALA A 4 -2.43 -5.20 -64.87
N LEU A 5 -2.64 -4.14 -64.15
CA LEU A 5 -1.73 -3.68 -63.11
C LEU A 5 -2.11 -4.42 -61.80
N SER A 6 -1.32 -5.41 -61.44
CA SER A 6 -1.46 -6.07 -60.15
C SER A 6 -0.89 -5.16 -59.07
N VAL A 7 -1.76 -4.58 -58.29
CA VAL A 7 -1.38 -3.87 -57.05
C VAL A 7 -1.20 -4.91 -55.94
N LEU A 8 0.04 -5.17 -55.62
CA LEU A 8 0.38 -6.00 -54.46
C LEU A 8 0.23 -5.14 -53.18
N LEU A 9 -0.86 -5.34 -52.46
CA LEU A 9 -1.02 -4.79 -51.11
C LEU A 9 -0.14 -5.57 -50.16
N LEU A 10 1.01 -5.01 -49.82
CA LEU A 10 1.86 -5.51 -48.74
C LEU A 10 1.26 -5.06 -47.42
N SER A 11 0.47 -5.92 -46.78
CA SER A 11 -0.01 -5.70 -45.39
C SER A 11 1.18 -5.87 -44.45
N GLY A 12 1.83 -4.76 -44.12
CA GLY A 12 2.85 -4.75 -43.09
C GLY A 12 2.21 -4.98 -41.73
N LEU A 13 2.38 -6.19 -41.20
CA LEU A 13 2.05 -6.48 -39.79
C LEU A 13 3.06 -5.72 -38.94
N LEU A 14 2.63 -4.59 -38.33
CA LEU A 14 3.40 -3.94 -37.30
C LEU A 14 3.30 -4.80 -36.04
N VAL A 15 4.28 -5.67 -35.83
CA VAL A 15 4.49 -6.32 -34.54
C VAL A 15 5.12 -5.27 -33.62
N THR A 16 4.31 -4.58 -32.85
CA THR A 16 4.81 -3.79 -31.75
C THR A 16 5.31 -4.76 -30.69
N SER A 17 6.61 -5.03 -30.72
CA SER A 17 7.27 -5.69 -29.61
C SER A 17 7.19 -4.77 -28.39
N ALA A 18 6.26 -5.04 -27.48
CA ALA A 18 6.30 -4.43 -26.16
C ALA A 18 7.58 -4.95 -25.50
N THR A 19 8.63 -4.14 -25.49
CA THR A 19 9.78 -4.37 -24.64
C THR A 19 9.31 -4.19 -23.21
N ILE A 20 9.01 -5.31 -22.53
CA ILE A 20 8.93 -5.34 -21.09
C ILE A 20 10.35 -5.08 -20.62
N SER A 21 10.65 -3.83 -20.24
CA SER A 21 11.83 -3.51 -19.46
C SER A 21 11.77 -4.37 -18.22
N ALA A 22 12.61 -5.40 -18.14
CA ALA A 22 12.87 -6.04 -16.85
C ALA A 22 13.42 -4.94 -15.96
N GLN A 23 12.60 -4.43 -15.03
CA GLN A 23 13.03 -3.49 -14.02
C GLN A 23 14.10 -4.22 -13.22
N GLU A 24 15.34 -3.74 -13.30
CA GLU A 24 16.44 -4.27 -12.52
C GLU A 24 16.01 -4.22 -11.06
N THR A 25 15.78 -5.40 -10.45
CA THR A 25 15.36 -5.47 -9.05
C THR A 25 16.55 -5.08 -8.20
N ASP A 26 16.42 -3.96 -7.48
CA ASP A 26 17.39 -3.56 -6.47
C ASP A 26 17.56 -4.72 -5.47
N PRO A 27 18.77 -5.32 -5.36
CA PRO A 27 18.99 -6.43 -4.43
C PRO A 27 18.82 -6.03 -2.96
N HIS A 28 18.76 -4.74 -2.68
CA HIS A 28 18.52 -4.19 -1.36
C HIS A 28 17.09 -3.69 -1.16
N ALA A 29 16.23 -3.85 -2.17
CA ALA A 29 14.82 -3.48 -2.04
C ALA A 29 14.15 -4.31 -0.94
N VAL A 30 13.38 -3.62 -0.09
CA VAL A 30 12.64 -4.28 0.98
C VAL A 30 11.47 -5.07 0.38
N PRO A 31 11.37 -6.38 0.63
CA PRO A 31 10.28 -7.18 0.08
C PRO A 31 8.93 -6.75 0.65
N LEU A 32 7.91 -6.72 -0.21
CA LEU A 32 6.53 -6.53 0.21
C LEU A 32 5.94 -7.84 0.71
N ALA A 33 5.13 -7.76 1.75
CA ALA A 33 4.39 -8.91 2.25
C ALA A 33 3.39 -9.42 1.21
N THR A 34 3.27 -10.72 1.06
CA THR A 34 2.22 -11.35 0.26
C THR A 34 0.90 -11.36 1.02
N ALA A 35 -0.21 -11.62 0.31
CA ALA A 35 -1.53 -11.71 0.93
C ALA A 35 -1.60 -12.82 2.00
N SER A 36 -0.88 -13.92 1.82
CA SER A 36 -0.82 -15.03 2.79
C SER A 36 0.08 -14.75 3.98
N GLU A 37 1.06 -13.84 3.84
CA GLU A 37 1.96 -13.47 4.93
C GLU A 37 1.38 -12.38 5.84
N PHE A 38 0.52 -11.52 5.32
CA PHE A 38 -0.05 -10.42 6.09
C PHE A 38 -1.23 -10.89 6.94
N ILE A 39 -0.99 -11.08 8.23
CA ILE A 39 -1.97 -11.65 9.16
C ILE A 39 -3.22 -10.79 9.39
N ALA A 40 -3.17 -9.51 9.05
CA ALA A 40 -4.29 -8.58 9.19
C ALA A 40 -5.20 -8.51 7.96
N THR A 41 -4.90 -9.24 6.89
CA THR A 41 -5.75 -9.26 5.68
C THR A 41 -7.19 -9.67 6.03
N GLY A 42 -8.16 -8.83 5.65
CA GLY A 42 -9.58 -9.04 5.91
C GLY A 42 -10.02 -8.74 7.33
N LYS A 43 -9.16 -8.14 8.15
CA LYS A 43 -9.42 -7.80 9.56
C LYS A 43 -9.48 -6.31 9.78
N SER A 44 -10.15 -5.93 10.88
CA SER A 44 -10.33 -4.56 11.31
C SER A 44 -9.75 -4.35 12.69
N TYR A 45 -9.16 -3.17 12.91
CA TYR A 45 -8.50 -2.82 14.16
C TYR A 45 -8.86 -1.41 14.61
N ASN A 46 -8.96 -1.23 15.91
CA ASN A 46 -8.92 0.09 16.54
C ASN A 46 -7.49 0.40 16.96
N VAL A 47 -6.99 1.54 16.51
CA VAL A 47 -5.71 2.10 16.93
C VAL A 47 -5.97 3.26 17.86
N ASP A 48 -5.34 3.25 19.03
CA ASP A 48 -5.51 4.27 20.07
C ASP A 48 -4.15 4.80 20.54
N PHE A 49 -3.86 6.05 20.15
CA PHE A 49 -2.67 6.80 20.57
C PHE A 49 -2.95 7.79 21.71
N GLY A 50 -4.10 7.65 22.37
CA GLY A 50 -4.55 8.53 23.45
C GLY A 50 -5.45 9.65 22.93
N ASP A 51 -4.86 10.71 22.41
CA ASP A 51 -5.59 11.86 21.82
C ASP A 51 -6.03 11.63 20.37
N GLN A 52 -5.50 10.62 19.71
CA GLN A 52 -5.85 10.24 18.33
C GLN A 52 -6.24 8.77 18.32
N LYS A 53 -7.42 8.50 17.75
CA LYS A 53 -7.97 7.16 17.59
C LYS A 53 -8.45 6.98 16.17
N PHE A 54 -8.27 5.76 15.65
CA PHE A 54 -8.64 5.42 14.27
C PHE A 54 -9.14 4.00 14.18
N ARG A 55 -9.96 3.73 13.17
CA ARG A 55 -10.24 2.39 12.71
C ARG A 55 -9.48 2.13 11.42
N LEU A 56 -8.83 0.99 11.35
CA LEU A 56 -8.13 0.49 10.17
C LEU A 56 -8.76 -0.82 9.71
N ASP A 57 -9.26 -0.85 8.48
CA ASP A 57 -9.81 -2.05 7.85
C ASP A 57 -8.84 -2.49 6.76
N PHE A 58 -8.07 -3.55 7.02
CA PHE A 58 -7.08 -4.06 6.06
C PHE A 58 -7.75 -4.98 5.05
N LYS A 59 -7.81 -4.57 3.80
CA LYS A 59 -8.35 -5.38 2.70
C LYS A 59 -7.31 -6.36 2.18
N SER A 60 -6.07 -5.91 2.10
CA SER A 60 -4.92 -6.66 1.61
C SER A 60 -3.62 -6.03 2.12
N PRO A 61 -2.44 -6.60 1.84
CA PRO A 61 -1.16 -5.93 2.11
C PRO A 61 -0.96 -4.62 1.34
N ALA A 62 -1.80 -4.34 0.34
CA ALA A 62 -1.67 -3.18 -0.54
C ALA A 62 -2.81 -2.15 -0.38
N GLU A 63 -3.86 -2.46 0.39
CA GLU A 63 -5.03 -1.59 0.51
C GLU A 63 -5.64 -1.64 1.91
N MET A 64 -5.97 -0.46 2.43
CA MET A 64 -6.59 -0.28 3.73
C MET A 64 -7.63 0.82 3.67
N THR A 65 -8.72 0.70 4.46
CA THR A 65 -9.63 1.79 4.72
C THR A 65 -9.33 2.38 6.09
N PHE A 66 -9.11 3.69 6.12
CA PHE A 66 -8.96 4.48 7.33
C PHE A 66 -10.30 5.13 7.67
N THR A 67 -10.69 5.12 8.95
CA THR A 67 -11.90 5.80 9.43
C THR A 67 -11.58 6.58 10.70
N SER A 68 -11.99 7.85 10.76
CA SER A 68 -11.89 8.68 11.96
C SER A 68 -12.88 8.21 13.05
N PRO A 69 -12.66 8.58 14.33
CA PRO A 69 -13.49 8.11 15.46
C PRO A 69 -14.98 8.44 15.32
N ASP A 70 -15.28 9.59 14.72
CA ASP A 70 -16.66 10.05 14.50
C ASP A 70 -17.29 9.46 13.22
N GLY A 71 -16.53 8.66 12.45
CA GLY A 71 -16.96 8.06 11.20
C GLY A 71 -17.10 9.02 10.03
N LYS A 72 -16.85 10.32 10.22
CA LYS A 72 -17.06 11.35 9.19
C LYS A 72 -15.96 11.37 8.14
N ASN A 73 -14.73 11.02 8.52
CA ASN A 73 -13.61 10.93 7.62
C ASN A 73 -13.29 9.46 7.36
N LYS A 74 -13.53 9.03 6.14
CA LYS A 74 -13.27 7.67 5.67
C LYS A 74 -12.54 7.75 4.34
N ALA A 75 -11.44 7.03 4.20
CA ALA A 75 -10.66 6.99 2.98
C ALA A 75 -10.06 5.62 2.74
N ASP A 76 -10.13 5.18 1.48
CA ASP A 76 -9.36 4.04 1.01
C ASP A 76 -7.97 4.55 0.62
N VAL A 77 -6.94 3.89 1.14
CA VAL A 77 -5.55 4.25 0.91
C VAL A 77 -4.75 3.06 0.39
N ALA A 78 -3.88 3.34 -0.56
CA ALA A 78 -2.85 2.39 -0.97
C ALA A 78 -1.78 2.33 0.11
N ILE A 79 -1.41 1.13 0.52
CA ILE A 79 -0.37 0.89 1.52
C ILE A 79 0.74 0.01 0.96
N THR A 80 1.91 0.10 1.54
CA THR A 80 2.97 -0.89 1.37
C THR A 80 3.24 -1.55 2.71
N THR A 81 3.26 -2.87 2.72
CA THR A 81 3.40 -3.67 3.94
C THR A 81 4.62 -4.56 3.85
N THR A 82 5.47 -4.52 4.85
CA THR A 82 6.66 -5.34 4.95
C THR A 82 6.66 -6.09 6.27
N LYS A 83 6.87 -7.39 6.23
CA LYS A 83 7.05 -8.20 7.44
C LYS A 83 8.43 -7.93 8.03
N VAL A 84 8.49 -7.43 9.25
CA VAL A 84 9.75 -7.11 9.96
C VAL A 84 10.01 -8.00 11.15
N GLY A 85 9.02 -8.80 11.55
CA GLY A 85 9.11 -9.76 12.64
C GLY A 85 7.92 -10.71 12.66
N ASP A 86 7.88 -11.62 13.61
CA ASP A 86 6.75 -12.53 13.77
C ASP A 86 5.51 -11.77 14.28
N GLY A 87 4.51 -11.61 13.40
CA GLY A 87 3.32 -10.81 13.67
C GLY A 87 3.56 -9.29 13.67
N VAL A 88 4.74 -8.84 13.25
CA VAL A 88 5.13 -7.43 13.22
C VAL A 88 5.35 -6.97 11.79
N TYR A 89 4.72 -5.86 11.42
CA TYR A 89 4.76 -5.32 10.06
C TYR A 89 5.02 -3.83 10.07
N MET A 90 5.85 -3.38 9.12
CA MET A 90 6.02 -1.97 8.78
C MET A 90 5.05 -1.63 7.66
N ILE A 91 4.19 -0.63 7.87
CA ILE A 91 3.14 -0.24 6.95
C ILE A 91 3.31 1.25 6.63
N TYR A 92 3.42 1.57 5.34
CA TYR A 92 3.56 2.95 4.86
C TYR A 92 2.38 3.35 3.99
N TRP A 93 1.95 4.60 4.12
CA TRP A 93 1.04 5.27 3.18
C TRP A 93 1.24 6.78 3.19
N SER A 94 0.82 7.41 2.11
CA SER A 94 0.75 8.88 2.02
C SER A 94 -0.70 9.33 2.08
N ARG A 95 -0.91 10.53 2.61
CA ARG A 95 -2.23 11.19 2.66
C ARG A 95 -2.28 12.35 1.68
N ARG A 96 -3.47 12.66 1.18
CA ARG A 96 -3.69 13.80 0.27
C ARG A 96 -3.25 15.15 0.84
N ALA A 97 -3.27 15.29 2.17
CA ALA A 97 -2.79 16.48 2.88
C ALA A 97 -1.26 16.64 2.87
N GLY A 98 -0.52 15.76 2.18
CA GLY A 98 0.94 15.80 2.11
C GLY A 98 1.64 15.17 3.31
N GLN A 99 0.92 14.39 4.12
CA GLN A 99 1.49 13.62 5.22
C GLN A 99 1.98 12.26 4.72
N HIS A 100 3.10 11.81 5.29
CA HIS A 100 3.61 10.45 5.10
C HIS A 100 3.56 9.73 6.44
N VAL A 101 2.93 8.56 6.44
CA VAL A 101 2.70 7.77 7.66
C VAL A 101 3.46 6.46 7.56
N VAL A 102 4.23 6.17 8.59
CA VAL A 102 4.87 4.87 8.78
C VAL A 102 4.40 4.29 10.11
N HIS A 103 3.71 3.16 10.06
CA HIS A 103 3.41 2.36 11.23
C HIS A 103 4.39 1.19 11.34
N VAL A 104 4.70 0.81 12.58
CA VAL A 104 5.17 -0.53 12.91
C VAL A 104 4.11 -1.12 13.82
N ASP A 105 3.36 -2.07 13.29
CA ASP A 105 2.23 -2.68 13.96
C ASP A 105 2.58 -4.10 14.42
N ASP A 106 2.56 -4.30 15.73
CA ASP A 106 2.71 -5.61 16.37
C ASP A 106 1.32 -6.19 16.64
N PHE A 107 0.83 -6.98 15.72
CA PHE A 107 -0.50 -7.60 15.81
C PHE A 107 -0.60 -8.69 16.88
N LYS A 108 0.52 -9.26 17.30
CA LYS A 108 0.55 -10.26 18.36
C LYS A 108 0.39 -9.64 19.74
N ASN A 109 1.10 -8.54 19.98
CA ASN A 109 1.11 -7.88 21.28
C ASN A 109 0.12 -6.70 21.36
N GLY A 110 -0.55 -6.37 20.24
CA GLY A 110 -1.54 -5.32 20.19
C GLY A 110 -0.97 -3.91 20.37
N VAL A 111 0.21 -3.66 19.81
CA VAL A 111 0.92 -2.39 19.91
C VAL A 111 1.14 -1.79 18.54
N SER A 112 0.90 -0.50 18.40
CA SER A 112 1.19 0.27 17.19
C SER A 112 2.17 1.39 17.49
N TYR A 113 3.18 1.52 16.66
CA TYR A 113 4.10 2.65 16.61
C TYR A 113 3.86 3.44 15.35
N THR A 114 3.77 4.76 15.44
CA THR A 114 3.61 5.61 14.27
C THR A 114 4.68 6.70 14.21
N ASN A 115 5.14 6.96 13.00
CA ASN A 115 5.88 8.15 12.62
C ASN A 115 5.12 8.82 11.48
N ILE A 116 4.67 10.04 11.71
CA ILE A 116 3.97 10.84 10.70
C ILE A 116 4.85 12.02 10.35
N VAL A 117 5.30 12.08 9.09
CA VAL A 117 6.01 13.24 8.56
C VAL A 117 4.96 14.23 8.05
N LEU A 118 4.95 15.41 8.65
CA LEU A 118 4.05 16.50 8.28
C LEU A 118 4.57 17.28 7.05
N PRO A 119 3.72 18.06 6.36
CA PRO A 119 4.13 18.81 5.17
C PRO A 119 5.29 19.79 5.39
N ASP A 120 5.46 20.30 6.62
CA ASP A 120 6.57 21.19 7.02
C ASP A 120 7.87 20.44 7.36
N GLY A 121 7.87 19.09 7.25
CA GLY A 121 8.99 18.22 7.58
C GLY A 121 9.11 17.84 9.06
N SER A 122 8.25 18.36 9.94
CA SER A 122 8.18 17.91 11.33
C SER A 122 7.66 16.49 11.44
N ILE A 123 8.00 15.80 12.53
CA ILE A 123 7.64 14.40 12.74
C ILE A 123 6.83 14.28 14.03
N SER A 124 5.63 13.70 13.91
CA SER A 124 4.83 13.23 15.04
C SER A 124 5.15 11.76 15.30
N ARG A 125 5.59 11.43 16.50
CA ARG A 125 5.96 10.06 16.90
C ARG A 125 5.12 9.63 18.08
N ARG A 126 4.44 8.48 17.96
CA ARG A 126 3.53 7.99 18.99
C ARG A 126 3.58 6.47 19.12
N GLN A 127 3.21 5.98 20.27
CA GLN A 127 2.94 4.59 20.56
C GLN A 127 1.53 4.47 21.13
N GLY A 128 0.83 3.42 20.73
CA GLY A 128 -0.51 3.15 21.20
C GLY A 128 -0.88 1.69 21.12
N THR A 129 -2.17 1.42 21.28
CA THR A 129 -2.72 0.08 21.20
C THR A 129 -3.30 -0.21 19.83
N LEU A 130 -3.29 -1.49 19.45
CA LEU A 130 -3.83 -2.02 18.21
C LEU A 130 -4.72 -3.21 18.57
N ILE A 131 -6.03 -3.01 18.55
CA ILE A 131 -6.99 -4.01 19.05
C ILE A 131 -7.91 -4.45 17.91
N GLU A 132 -7.95 -5.76 17.62
CA GLU A 132 -8.83 -6.33 16.61
C GLU A 132 -10.30 -6.14 17.00
N ILE A 133 -11.11 -5.73 16.03
CA ILE A 133 -12.56 -5.63 16.14
C ILE A 133 -13.14 -6.96 15.62
N LYS A 134 -13.79 -7.67 16.51
CA LYS A 134 -14.48 -8.94 16.19
C LYS A 134 -15.94 -8.70 15.83
#